data_6d1b112a363204ff0ecd8df0ae3ae49b
#
_entry.id   6d1b112a363204ff0ecd8df0ae3ae49b
#
_cell.length_a   1.000
_cell.length_b   1.000
_cell.length_c   1.000
_cell.angle_alpha   90.00
_cell.angle_beta   90.00
_cell.angle_gamma   90.00
#
_symmetry.space_group_name_H-M   'P 1'
#
loop_
_entity.id
_entity.type
_entity.pdbx_description
1 polymer ?
#
loop_
_entity_poly.entity_id
_entity_poly.type
_entity_poly.pdbx_seq_one_letter_code
_entity_poly.pdbx_strand_id
1 'polypeptide(L)'
;MIRRKTYTTGNYMEMEMFNLSPQKKPFSRAKKVKESTPAQKNLNDKKSKRQFRRILHENFTKGDLALHLTFDEDHLPETEKDALRLISNFIRAIRRMWDKKFPGKPFKYVYVFSEVDGETGEIVRKHFHMIISGGLTRDEIEDKWKHGYANADRLRFTETGIEKLANYMIDQACGKRRWKGSNNLVKPEPVVSDRAVSKTDIEKIRRNPDDTEFIEKLINKGRKDRWILTKCEVTYDGRELFGSDIDTGEGMGVAILIRARKEDWMR
;
A
#
# COMPACT_ATOMS: atom_id res chain seq x y z
N MET A 1 -18.65 19.34 -9.57
CA MET A 1 -18.11 18.34 -10.53
C MET A 1 -17.57 17.18 -9.71
N ILE A 2 -17.81 15.93 -10.14
CA ILE A 2 -17.33 14.73 -9.43
C ILE A 2 -16.14 14.19 -10.18
N ARG A 3 -15.04 13.96 -9.47
CA ARG A 3 -13.84 13.30 -9.97
C ARG A 3 -13.80 11.85 -9.56
N ARG A 4 -13.57 10.96 -10.52
CA ARG A 4 -13.24 9.56 -10.30
C ARG A 4 -11.76 9.34 -10.62
N LYS A 5 -11.03 8.76 -9.67
CA LYS A 5 -9.68 8.23 -9.87
C LYS A 5 -9.75 6.72 -9.76
N THR A 6 -9.28 6.01 -10.76
CA THR A 6 -9.26 4.54 -10.77
C THR A 6 -7.83 4.05 -10.85
N TYR A 7 -7.41 3.29 -9.85
CA TYR A 7 -6.13 2.57 -9.82
C TYR A 7 -6.41 1.10 -10.12
N THR A 8 -5.77 0.56 -11.15
CA THR A 8 -5.83 -0.86 -11.46
C THR A 8 -4.44 -1.44 -11.25
N THR A 9 -4.31 -2.41 -10.36
CA THR A 9 -3.05 -3.00 -9.90
C THR A 9 -3.17 -4.52 -9.96
N GLY A 10 -2.70 -5.11 -11.05
CA GLY A 10 -2.88 -6.54 -11.31
C GLY A 10 -4.35 -6.95 -11.34
N ASN A 11 -4.77 -7.81 -10.42
CA ASN A 11 -6.13 -8.32 -10.30
C ASN A 11 -7.02 -7.48 -9.35
N TYR A 12 -6.54 -6.32 -8.88
CA TYR A 12 -7.24 -5.48 -7.93
C TYR A 12 -7.46 -4.08 -8.49
N MET A 13 -8.56 -3.47 -8.11
CA MET A 13 -8.93 -2.11 -8.48
C MET A 13 -9.33 -1.33 -7.24
N GLU A 14 -8.89 -0.09 -7.19
CA GLU A 14 -9.34 0.89 -6.22
C GLU A 14 -9.86 2.12 -6.95
N MET A 15 -11.07 2.56 -6.61
CA MET A 15 -11.75 3.68 -7.25
C MET A 15 -12.10 4.72 -6.19
N GLU A 16 -11.57 5.91 -6.35
CA GLU A 16 -11.84 7.07 -5.50
C GLU A 16 -12.79 8.02 -6.22
N MET A 17 -13.90 8.38 -5.59
CA MET A 17 -14.87 9.33 -6.13
C MET A 17 -15.13 10.45 -5.11
N PHE A 18 -15.02 11.69 -5.54
CA PHE A 18 -15.17 12.86 -4.68
C PHE A 18 -15.56 14.12 -5.45
N ASN A 19 -16.15 15.08 -4.75
CA ASN A 19 -16.46 16.37 -5.31
C ASN A 19 -15.17 17.20 -5.49
N LEU A 20 -15.02 17.81 -6.67
CA LEU A 20 -14.02 18.85 -6.87
C LEU A 20 -14.53 20.16 -6.30
N SER A 21 -13.76 20.71 -5.37
CA SER A 21 -13.91 22.12 -4.98
C SER A 21 -13.34 23.04 -6.07
N PRO A 22 -13.84 24.25 -6.24
CA PRO A 22 -13.18 25.25 -7.09
C PRO A 22 -11.73 25.41 -6.66
N GLN A 23 -10.81 25.25 -7.61
CA GLN A 23 -9.38 25.29 -7.30
C GLN A 23 -8.99 26.66 -6.76
N LYS A 24 -8.53 26.72 -5.52
CA LYS A 24 -7.65 27.81 -5.09
C LYS A 24 -6.32 27.64 -5.82
N LYS A 25 -5.74 28.74 -6.30
CA LYS A 25 -4.43 28.72 -6.99
C LYS A 25 -3.43 27.90 -6.17
N PRO A 26 -2.63 27.03 -6.81
CA PRO A 26 -1.66 26.23 -6.08
C PRO A 26 -0.68 27.17 -5.37
N PHE A 27 -0.62 27.07 -4.05
CA PHE A 27 0.43 27.72 -3.28
C PHE A 27 1.78 27.16 -3.72
N SER A 28 2.77 28.05 -3.92
CA SER A 28 4.14 27.62 -4.12
C SER A 28 4.55 26.70 -2.97
N ARG A 29 5.26 25.61 -3.27
CA ARG A 29 5.81 24.71 -2.25
C ARG A 29 6.91 25.42 -1.47
N ALA A 30 6.54 26.35 -0.61
CA ALA A 30 7.47 26.90 0.37
C ALA A 30 7.96 25.74 1.27
N LYS A 31 9.24 25.75 1.61
CA LYS A 31 9.83 24.80 2.54
C LYS A 31 8.98 24.76 3.81
N LYS A 32 8.44 23.58 4.15
CA LYS A 32 7.54 23.41 5.30
C LYS A 32 8.33 23.66 6.59
N VAL A 33 8.09 24.79 7.20
CA VAL A 33 8.78 25.25 8.44
C VAL A 33 8.09 24.74 9.70
N LYS A 34 6.78 24.38 9.61
CA LYS A 34 5.99 23.94 10.78
C LYS A 34 5.81 22.41 10.80
N GLU A 35 5.89 21.83 11.98
CA GLU A 35 5.51 20.42 12.18
C GLU A 35 4.05 20.19 11.79
N SER A 36 3.77 18.96 11.31
CA SER A 36 2.41 18.54 10.97
C SER A 36 1.57 18.43 12.23
N THR A 37 0.35 18.96 12.21
CA THR A 37 -0.63 18.74 13.29
C THR A 37 -0.96 17.25 13.43
N PRO A 38 -1.48 16.78 14.57
CA PRO A 38 -1.90 15.39 14.75
C PRO A 38 -2.88 14.92 13.66
N ALA A 39 -3.87 15.74 13.30
CA ALA A 39 -4.80 15.46 12.22
C ALA A 39 -4.06 15.29 10.86
N GLN A 40 -3.11 16.16 10.54
CA GLN A 40 -2.31 16.04 9.33
C GLN A 40 -1.40 14.81 9.32
N LYS A 41 -0.85 14.41 10.49
CA LYS A 41 -0.08 13.16 10.62
C LYS A 41 -0.98 11.96 10.30
N ASN A 42 -2.18 11.89 10.88
CA ASN A 42 -3.15 10.81 10.64
C ASN A 42 -3.53 10.70 9.13
N LEU A 43 -3.80 11.83 8.49
CA LEU A 43 -4.09 11.86 7.04
C LEU A 43 -2.92 11.36 6.18
N ASN A 44 -1.70 11.78 6.51
CA ASN A 44 -0.48 11.30 5.84
C ASN A 44 -0.30 9.79 6.03
N ASP A 45 -0.67 9.28 7.21
CA ASP A 45 -0.63 7.86 7.53
C ASP A 45 -1.62 7.07 6.67
N LYS A 46 -2.87 7.47 6.60
CA LYS A 46 -3.89 6.86 5.74
C LYS A 46 -3.46 6.86 4.27
N LYS A 47 -2.85 7.96 3.81
CA LYS A 47 -2.32 8.08 2.45
C LYS A 47 -1.13 7.13 2.21
N SER A 48 -0.20 7.06 3.15
CA SER A 48 0.96 6.16 3.09
C SER A 48 0.53 4.68 3.04
N LYS A 49 -0.45 4.27 3.86
CA LYS A 49 -1.02 2.92 3.88
C LYS A 49 -1.62 2.56 2.51
N ARG A 50 -2.43 3.45 1.92
CA ARG A 50 -3.00 3.22 0.58
C ARG A 50 -1.93 3.10 -0.50
N GLN A 51 -0.97 4.01 -0.51
CA GLN A 51 0.13 3.98 -1.47
C GLN A 51 0.94 2.69 -1.35
N PHE A 52 1.26 2.27 -0.14
CA PHE A 52 1.98 1.03 0.12
C PHE A 52 1.23 -0.19 -0.41
N ARG A 53 -0.06 -0.32 -0.11
CA ARG A 53 -0.91 -1.39 -0.61
C ARG A 53 -0.98 -1.44 -2.14
N ARG A 54 -1.17 -0.29 -2.80
CA ARG A 54 -1.16 -0.18 -4.28
C ARG A 54 0.17 -0.65 -4.87
N ILE A 55 1.29 -0.24 -4.27
CA ILE A 55 2.62 -0.66 -4.70
C ILE A 55 2.79 -2.17 -4.54
N LEU A 56 2.32 -2.75 -3.45
CA LEU A 56 2.42 -4.20 -3.25
C LEU A 56 1.60 -4.97 -4.29
N HIS A 57 0.35 -4.58 -4.55
CA HIS A 57 -0.49 -5.23 -5.56
C HIS A 57 0.06 -5.12 -6.97
N GLU A 58 0.75 -4.02 -7.31
CA GLU A 58 1.31 -3.80 -8.64
C GLU A 58 2.61 -4.59 -8.89
N ASN A 59 3.37 -4.83 -7.84
CA ASN A 59 4.74 -5.31 -8.00
C ASN A 59 4.96 -6.75 -7.57
N PHE A 60 4.03 -7.35 -6.80
CA PHE A 60 4.21 -8.67 -6.21
C PHE A 60 3.04 -9.61 -6.50
N THR A 61 3.35 -10.90 -6.59
CA THR A 61 2.43 -11.98 -6.96
C THR A 61 2.49 -13.13 -5.97
N LYS A 62 1.65 -14.16 -6.16
CA LYS A 62 1.64 -15.38 -5.32
C LYS A 62 2.98 -16.14 -5.31
N GLY A 63 3.83 -15.93 -6.30
CA GLY A 63 5.15 -16.56 -6.39
C GLY A 63 6.23 -15.88 -5.55
N ASP A 64 5.97 -14.66 -5.09
CA ASP A 64 6.92 -13.87 -4.31
C ASP A 64 6.91 -14.26 -2.83
N LEU A 65 7.90 -13.75 -2.07
CA LEU A 65 8.15 -14.18 -0.70
C LEU A 65 7.96 -13.02 0.29
N ALA A 66 7.30 -13.32 1.40
CA ALA A 66 7.28 -12.49 2.60
C ALA A 66 8.31 -13.01 3.59
N LEU A 67 9.14 -12.11 4.11
CA LEU A 67 10.18 -12.41 5.08
C LEU A 67 9.91 -11.70 6.40
N HIS A 68 10.19 -12.41 7.48
CA HIS A 68 10.28 -11.87 8.82
C HIS A 68 11.71 -12.10 9.31
N LEU A 69 12.45 -11.02 9.57
CA LEU A 69 13.86 -11.06 9.94
C LEU A 69 14.01 -10.44 11.32
N THR A 70 14.35 -11.24 12.33
CA THR A 70 14.60 -10.80 13.69
C THR A 70 16.08 -10.80 14.03
N PHE A 71 16.48 -10.08 15.09
CA PHE A 71 17.83 -10.09 15.62
C PHE A 71 17.90 -10.99 16.84
N ASP A 72 19.01 -11.74 17.00
CA ASP A 72 19.35 -12.38 18.26
C ASP A 72 19.97 -11.38 19.26
N GLU A 73 20.39 -11.84 20.43
CA GLU A 73 20.93 -10.96 21.48
C GLU A 73 22.29 -10.40 21.10
N ASP A 74 23.13 -11.23 20.47
CA ASP A 74 24.50 -10.87 20.11
C ASP A 74 24.57 -9.87 18.94
N HIS A 75 23.50 -9.80 18.13
CA HIS A 75 23.44 -8.96 16.93
C HIS A 75 22.37 -7.87 17.02
N LEU A 76 21.78 -7.62 18.19
CA LEU A 76 20.74 -6.61 18.35
C LEU A 76 21.31 -5.20 18.07
N PRO A 77 20.85 -4.50 17.02
CA PRO A 77 21.39 -3.19 16.69
C PRO A 77 21.01 -2.15 17.74
N GLU A 78 21.94 -1.30 18.14
CA GLU A 78 21.67 -0.22 19.08
C GLU A 78 20.74 0.83 18.48
N THR A 79 20.96 1.21 17.22
CA THR A 79 20.23 2.27 16.53
C THR A 79 19.46 1.78 15.29
N GLU A 80 18.41 2.53 14.89
CA GLU A 80 17.76 2.34 13.58
C GLU A 80 18.78 2.37 12.42
N LYS A 81 19.80 3.24 12.49
CA LYS A 81 20.83 3.35 11.46
C LYS A 81 21.64 2.08 11.31
N ASP A 82 21.96 1.42 12.40
CA ASP A 82 22.69 0.14 12.37
C ASP A 82 21.81 -0.97 11.81
N ALA A 83 20.56 -1.07 12.24
CA ALA A 83 19.61 -2.00 11.66
C ALA A 83 19.48 -1.80 10.14
N LEU A 84 19.37 -0.56 9.68
CA LEU A 84 19.27 -0.23 8.24
C LEU A 84 20.55 -0.57 7.46
N ARG A 85 21.71 -0.56 8.10
CA ARG A 85 22.97 -1.02 7.50
C ARG A 85 22.95 -2.53 7.30
N LEU A 86 22.51 -3.29 8.32
CA LEU A 86 22.44 -4.75 8.27
C LEU A 86 21.46 -5.24 7.20
N ILE A 87 20.26 -4.68 7.14
CA ILE A 87 19.30 -5.05 6.09
C ILE A 87 19.81 -4.68 4.69
N SER A 88 20.55 -3.57 4.55
CA SER A 88 21.15 -3.18 3.27
C SER A 88 22.23 -4.17 2.81
N ASN A 89 23.00 -4.74 3.75
CA ASN A 89 23.98 -5.78 3.46
C ASN A 89 23.30 -7.08 3.03
N PHE A 90 22.25 -7.47 3.73
CA PHE A 90 21.42 -8.63 3.39
C PHE A 90 20.84 -8.49 1.98
N ILE A 91 20.21 -7.35 1.67
CA ILE A 91 19.65 -7.09 0.33
C ILE A 91 20.72 -7.20 -0.76
N ARG A 92 21.93 -6.69 -0.51
CA ARG A 92 23.04 -6.82 -1.47
C ARG A 92 23.47 -8.27 -1.67
N ALA A 93 23.48 -9.08 -0.61
CA ALA A 93 23.80 -10.50 -0.70
C ALA A 93 22.73 -11.26 -1.51
N ILE A 94 21.46 -11.05 -1.21
CA ILE A 94 20.33 -11.64 -1.97
C ILE A 94 20.38 -11.21 -3.44
N ARG A 95 20.62 -9.93 -3.73
CA ARG A 95 20.71 -9.43 -5.10
C ARG A 95 21.82 -10.10 -5.91
N ARG A 96 23.00 -10.31 -5.32
CA ARG A 96 24.10 -11.03 -6.02
C ARG A 96 23.71 -12.47 -6.37
N MET A 97 22.99 -13.16 -5.49
CA MET A 97 22.47 -14.51 -5.77
C MET A 97 21.40 -14.47 -6.87
N TRP A 98 20.50 -13.48 -6.79
CA TRP A 98 19.47 -13.28 -7.80
C TRP A 98 20.08 -13.02 -9.19
N ASP A 99 21.00 -12.08 -9.29
CA ASP A 99 21.64 -11.69 -10.56
C ASP A 99 22.41 -12.87 -11.20
N LYS A 100 23.00 -13.74 -10.35
CA LYS A 100 23.65 -14.98 -10.81
C LYS A 100 22.64 -16.02 -11.32
N LYS A 101 21.50 -16.19 -10.64
CA LYS A 101 20.48 -17.21 -10.94
C LYS A 101 19.54 -16.77 -12.06
N PHE A 102 19.27 -15.48 -12.14
CA PHE A 102 18.33 -14.87 -13.07
C PHE A 102 18.93 -13.65 -13.79
N PRO A 103 19.92 -13.85 -14.67
CA PRO A 103 20.55 -12.73 -15.36
C PRO A 103 19.53 -11.86 -16.11
N GLY A 104 19.62 -10.55 -15.91
CA GLY A 104 18.72 -9.58 -16.57
C GLY A 104 17.32 -9.47 -16.02
N LYS A 105 16.89 -10.32 -15.07
CA LYS A 105 15.60 -10.18 -14.43
C LYS A 105 15.65 -9.17 -13.27
N PRO A 106 14.69 -8.23 -13.17
CA PRO A 106 14.70 -7.24 -12.11
C PRO A 106 14.39 -7.89 -10.76
N PHE A 107 15.25 -7.63 -9.76
CA PHE A 107 14.98 -7.97 -8.36
C PHE A 107 14.21 -6.83 -7.70
N LYS A 108 13.00 -7.12 -7.23
CA LYS A 108 12.15 -6.18 -6.50
C LYS A 108 12.11 -6.53 -5.02
N TYR A 109 12.06 -5.52 -4.19
CA TYR A 109 11.86 -5.69 -2.74
C TYR A 109 11.19 -4.46 -2.14
N VAL A 110 10.56 -4.68 -0.99
CA VAL A 110 10.08 -3.64 -0.08
C VAL A 110 10.24 -4.14 1.35
N TYR A 111 10.56 -3.24 2.28
CA TYR A 111 10.64 -3.58 3.69
C TYR A 111 10.12 -2.48 4.60
N VAL A 112 9.74 -2.90 5.80
CA VAL A 112 9.34 -2.09 6.94
C VAL A 112 10.24 -2.47 8.11
N PHE A 113 10.76 -1.48 8.82
CA PHE A 113 11.45 -1.66 10.09
C PHE A 113 10.46 -1.47 11.23
N SER A 114 10.51 -2.36 12.20
CA SER A 114 9.67 -2.30 13.39
C SER A 114 10.44 -2.57 14.68
N GLU A 115 10.02 -1.91 15.74
CA GLU A 115 10.39 -2.14 17.14
C GLU A 115 9.16 -2.01 18.06
N VAL A 116 7.97 -2.01 17.45
CA VAL A 116 6.69 -1.96 18.17
C VAL A 116 5.75 -3.02 17.62
N ASP A 117 4.90 -3.57 18.47
CA ASP A 117 3.76 -4.36 18.06
C ASP A 117 2.67 -3.43 17.49
N GLY A 118 2.15 -3.75 16.31
CA GLY A 118 1.18 -2.90 15.61
C GLY A 118 -0.21 -2.91 16.22
N GLU A 119 -0.55 -3.91 17.05
CA GLU A 119 -1.85 -4.04 17.71
C GLU A 119 -1.82 -3.46 19.10
N THR A 120 -0.81 -3.80 19.90
CA THR A 120 -0.71 -3.38 21.30
C THR A 120 0.07 -2.07 21.48
N GLY A 121 0.93 -1.71 20.53
CA GLY A 121 1.85 -0.57 20.63
C GLY A 121 3.01 -0.81 21.59
N GLU A 122 3.16 -2.01 22.12
CA GLU A 122 4.26 -2.37 23.01
C GLU A 122 5.60 -2.43 22.25
N ILE A 123 6.68 -2.11 22.98
CA ILE A 123 8.03 -2.24 22.43
C ILE A 123 8.35 -3.73 22.32
N VAL A 124 8.69 -4.15 21.11
CA VAL A 124 9.14 -5.51 20.82
C VAL A 124 10.57 -5.49 20.27
N ARG A 125 11.19 -6.67 20.20
CA ARG A 125 12.52 -6.81 19.61
C ARG A 125 12.54 -6.26 18.19
N LYS A 126 13.56 -5.46 17.85
CA LYS A 126 13.76 -4.91 16.52
C LYS A 126 13.72 -5.99 15.45
N HIS A 127 12.99 -5.75 14.36
CA HIS A 127 12.82 -6.72 13.28
C HIS A 127 12.45 -6.03 11.97
N PHE A 128 12.49 -6.80 10.88
CA PHE A 128 12.04 -6.35 9.57
C PHE A 128 10.94 -7.25 9.03
N HIS A 129 9.90 -6.65 8.49
CA HIS A 129 9.01 -7.29 7.53
C HIS A 129 9.44 -6.89 6.13
N MET A 130 9.62 -7.87 5.26
CA MET A 130 10.10 -7.62 3.91
C MET A 130 9.34 -8.47 2.90
N ILE A 131 9.13 -7.93 1.70
CA ILE A 131 8.64 -8.69 0.55
C ILE A 131 9.68 -8.61 -0.54
N ILE A 132 9.97 -9.74 -1.18
CA ILE A 132 10.96 -9.85 -2.26
C ILE A 132 10.43 -10.67 -3.42
N SER A 133 11.02 -10.44 -4.61
CA SER A 133 10.78 -11.27 -5.79
C SER A 133 11.05 -12.74 -5.50
N GLY A 134 10.12 -13.61 -5.85
CA GLY A 134 10.24 -15.06 -5.74
C GLY A 134 11.14 -15.67 -6.81
N GLY A 135 11.68 -16.88 -6.52
CA GLY A 135 12.58 -17.62 -7.40
C GLY A 135 13.82 -18.18 -6.71
N LEU A 136 14.29 -17.54 -5.65
CA LEU A 136 15.22 -18.15 -4.70
C LEU A 136 14.44 -19.08 -3.74
N THR A 137 15.10 -20.11 -3.22
CA THR A 137 14.51 -20.98 -2.20
C THR A 137 14.48 -20.27 -0.84
N ARG A 138 13.66 -20.76 0.08
CA ARG A 138 13.62 -20.26 1.45
C ARG A 138 14.98 -20.39 2.11
N ASP A 139 15.58 -21.59 2.03
CA ASP A 139 16.88 -21.89 2.63
C ASP A 139 17.98 -20.97 2.09
N GLU A 140 18.01 -20.75 0.75
CA GLU A 140 18.96 -19.80 0.13
C GLU A 140 18.86 -18.39 0.72
N ILE A 141 17.65 -17.98 1.11
CA ILE A 141 17.38 -16.63 1.64
C ILE A 141 17.67 -16.59 3.15
N GLU A 142 17.13 -17.54 3.90
CA GLU A 142 17.27 -17.62 5.37
C GLU A 142 18.72 -17.76 5.78
N ASP A 143 19.50 -18.57 5.05
CA ASP A 143 20.94 -18.71 5.25
C ASP A 143 21.74 -17.42 5.10
N LYS A 144 21.22 -16.41 4.43
CA LYS A 144 21.90 -15.10 4.27
C LYS A 144 21.66 -14.15 5.43
N TRP A 145 20.64 -14.40 6.24
CA TRP A 145 20.42 -13.63 7.45
C TRP A 145 21.26 -14.22 8.59
N LYS A 146 22.38 -13.56 8.93
CA LYS A 146 23.33 -14.03 9.95
C LYS A 146 23.22 -13.28 11.28
N HIS A 147 22.09 -12.61 11.52
CA HIS A 147 21.91 -11.72 12.67
C HIS A 147 20.78 -12.16 13.59
N GLY A 148 20.30 -13.40 13.45
CA GLY A 148 19.20 -13.95 14.22
C GLY A 148 18.30 -14.85 13.38
N TYR A 149 17.01 -14.87 13.71
CA TYR A 149 16.05 -15.74 13.03
C TYR A 149 15.49 -15.08 11.76
N ALA A 150 15.43 -15.86 10.71
CA ALA A 150 14.77 -15.51 9.46
C ALA A 150 13.69 -16.53 9.12
N ASN A 151 12.54 -16.06 8.67
CA ASN A 151 11.48 -16.89 8.12
C ASN A 151 11.03 -16.32 6.77
N ALA A 152 10.95 -17.18 5.75
CA ALA A 152 10.52 -16.83 4.41
C ALA A 152 9.30 -17.67 4.01
N ASP A 153 8.18 -17.03 3.76
CA ASP A 153 6.94 -17.65 3.32
C ASP A 153 6.47 -17.13 1.98
N ARG A 154 5.77 -17.97 1.21
CA ARG A 154 5.12 -17.53 -0.03
C ARG A 154 3.99 -16.55 0.28
N LEU A 155 3.90 -15.48 -0.52
CA LEU A 155 2.81 -14.53 -0.40
C LEU A 155 1.44 -15.22 -0.54
N ARG A 156 0.58 -14.98 0.42
CA ARG A 156 -0.81 -15.43 0.41
C ARG A 156 -1.71 -14.27 0.01
N PHE A 157 -2.46 -14.47 -1.06
CA PHE A 157 -3.48 -13.54 -1.50
C PHE A 157 -4.85 -14.02 -1.05
N THR A 158 -5.67 -13.10 -0.58
CA THR A 158 -7.07 -13.33 -0.20
C THR A 158 -7.99 -12.61 -1.21
N GLU A 159 -9.30 -12.61 -0.97
CA GLU A 159 -10.24 -11.83 -1.79
C GLU A 159 -9.92 -10.35 -1.84
N THR A 160 -9.29 -9.80 -0.79
CA THR A 160 -8.78 -8.43 -0.75
C THR A 160 -7.30 -8.33 -1.15
N GLY A 161 -6.77 -9.37 -1.79
CA GLY A 161 -5.39 -9.43 -2.22
C GLY A 161 -4.41 -9.57 -1.07
N ILE A 162 -3.40 -8.70 -1.08
CA ILE A 162 -2.34 -8.64 -0.07
C ILE A 162 -2.66 -7.60 1.04
N GLU A 163 -3.90 -7.08 1.08
CA GLU A 163 -4.28 -5.98 1.97
C GLU A 163 -3.99 -6.25 3.45
N LYS A 164 -4.31 -7.46 3.93
CA LYS A 164 -4.06 -7.84 5.34
C LYS A 164 -2.58 -7.74 5.69
N LEU A 165 -1.71 -8.32 4.85
CA LEU A 165 -0.26 -8.25 5.05
C LEU A 165 0.25 -6.81 4.91
N ALA A 166 -0.24 -6.04 3.94
CA ALA A 166 0.15 -4.66 3.75
C ALA A 166 -0.18 -3.79 4.97
N ASN A 167 -1.39 -3.94 5.52
CA ASN A 167 -1.80 -3.23 6.72
C ASN A 167 -0.96 -3.65 7.93
N TYR A 168 -0.80 -4.96 8.15
CA TYR A 168 0.03 -5.50 9.21
C TYR A 168 1.45 -4.93 9.19
N MET A 169 2.11 -4.94 8.02
CA MET A 169 3.46 -4.40 7.87
C MET A 169 3.53 -2.89 8.17
N ILE A 170 2.59 -2.10 7.60
CA ILE A 170 2.66 -0.64 7.71
C ILE A 170 2.21 -0.14 9.09
N ASP A 171 1.39 -0.89 9.81
CA ASP A 171 0.93 -0.54 11.16
C ASP A 171 2.05 -0.70 12.19
N GLN A 172 2.98 -1.62 11.94
CA GLN A 172 4.19 -1.81 12.75
C GLN A 172 5.35 -0.89 12.35
N ALA A 173 5.17 -0.08 11.30
CA ALA A 173 6.24 0.78 10.78
C ALA A 173 6.64 1.85 11.80
N CYS A 174 7.88 1.82 12.24
CA CYS A 174 8.51 2.86 13.05
C CYS A 174 9.69 3.52 12.31
N GLY A 175 10.34 4.49 12.92
CA GLY A 175 11.47 5.20 12.33
C GLY A 175 11.06 6.37 11.41
N LYS A 176 12.09 6.97 10.78
CA LYS A 176 11.90 8.18 9.95
C LYS A 176 11.12 7.92 8.66
N ARG A 177 11.19 6.71 8.12
CA ARG A 177 10.48 6.27 6.91
C ARG A 177 9.67 5.04 7.23
N ARG A 178 8.37 5.09 6.96
CA ARG A 178 7.47 3.96 7.20
C ARG A 178 7.82 2.71 6.42
N TRP A 179 8.32 2.87 5.19
CA TRP A 179 8.76 1.76 4.35
C TRP A 179 9.81 2.21 3.34
N LYS A 180 10.58 1.27 2.84
CA LYS A 180 11.56 1.47 1.79
C LYS A 180 11.49 0.32 0.78
N GLY A 181 11.76 0.60 -0.48
CA GLY A 181 11.73 -0.40 -1.54
C GLY A 181 12.78 -0.15 -2.61
N SER A 182 12.91 -1.10 -3.51
CA SER A 182 13.80 -1.00 -4.66
C SER A 182 13.34 0.10 -5.62
N ASN A 183 14.30 0.70 -6.34
CA ASN A 183 14.00 1.83 -7.25
C ASN A 183 13.19 1.43 -8.49
N ASN A 184 13.15 0.13 -8.80
CA ASN A 184 12.44 -0.44 -9.94
C ASN A 184 10.98 -0.85 -9.63
N LEU A 185 10.45 -0.46 -8.47
CA LEU A 185 9.04 -0.63 -8.18
C LEU A 185 8.19 0.27 -9.07
N VAL A 186 7.22 -0.33 -9.74
CA VAL A 186 6.20 0.41 -10.48
C VAL A 186 5.29 1.13 -9.50
N LYS A 187 5.08 2.42 -9.72
CA LYS A 187 4.15 3.23 -8.92
C LYS A 187 2.84 3.35 -9.69
N PRO A 188 1.73 2.80 -9.19
CA PRO A 188 0.46 2.86 -9.87
C PRO A 188 -0.03 4.29 -10.05
N GLU A 189 -0.41 4.63 -11.27
CA GLU A 189 -0.99 5.92 -11.66
C GLU A 189 -2.50 5.76 -11.87
N PRO A 190 -3.32 6.73 -11.42
CA PRO A 190 -4.77 6.64 -11.62
C PRO A 190 -5.20 7.07 -13.01
N VAL A 191 -6.16 6.36 -13.57
CA VAL A 191 -6.98 6.91 -14.66
C VAL A 191 -8.00 7.88 -14.06
N VAL A 192 -7.95 9.14 -14.48
CA VAL A 192 -8.79 10.22 -13.94
C VAL A 192 -9.92 10.55 -14.92
N SER A 193 -11.14 10.68 -14.42
CA SER A 193 -12.28 11.11 -15.20
C SER A 193 -13.25 11.97 -14.35
N ASP A 194 -13.67 13.09 -14.92
CA ASP A 194 -14.64 14.01 -14.30
C ASP A 194 -16.06 13.84 -14.87
N ARG A 195 -16.26 12.86 -15.79
CA ARG A 195 -17.54 12.59 -16.47
C ARG A 195 -18.07 11.17 -16.28
N ALA A 196 -17.28 10.29 -15.66
CA ALA A 196 -17.59 8.86 -15.59
C ALA A 196 -18.62 8.49 -14.51
N VAL A 197 -18.92 9.42 -13.60
CA VAL A 197 -19.87 9.22 -12.49
C VAL A 197 -20.72 10.47 -12.35
N SER A 198 -22.02 10.28 -12.24
CA SER A 198 -22.98 11.38 -12.05
C SER A 198 -23.19 11.70 -10.56
N LYS A 199 -23.79 12.87 -10.28
CA LYS A 199 -24.24 13.19 -8.92
C LYS A 199 -25.28 12.20 -8.41
N THR A 200 -26.15 11.72 -9.30
CA THR A 200 -27.18 10.72 -8.98
C THR A 200 -26.55 9.37 -8.57
N ASP A 201 -25.46 8.95 -9.23
CA ASP A 201 -24.76 7.71 -8.86
C ASP A 201 -24.14 7.83 -7.46
N ILE A 202 -23.49 8.96 -7.18
CA ILE A 202 -22.94 9.23 -5.84
C ILE A 202 -24.05 9.19 -4.76
N GLU A 203 -25.17 9.82 -5.04
CA GLU A 203 -26.30 9.87 -4.09
C GLU A 203 -26.91 8.49 -3.85
N LYS A 204 -27.00 7.65 -4.87
CA LYS A 204 -27.45 6.25 -4.73
C LYS A 204 -26.51 5.46 -3.84
N ILE A 205 -25.19 5.51 -4.10
CA ILE A 205 -24.21 4.82 -3.27
C ILE A 205 -24.23 5.36 -1.83
N ARG A 206 -24.37 6.67 -1.66
CA ARG A 206 -24.45 7.30 -0.33
C ARG A 206 -25.61 6.77 0.49
N ARG A 207 -26.80 6.60 -0.16
CA ARG A 207 -28.01 6.10 0.51
C ARG A 207 -27.95 4.61 0.81
N ASN A 208 -27.35 3.84 -0.07
CA ASN A 208 -27.20 2.40 0.08
C ASN A 208 -25.80 1.94 -0.36
N PRO A 209 -24.79 2.04 0.52
CA PRO A 209 -23.42 1.63 0.21
C PRO A 209 -23.26 0.10 0.07
N ASP A 210 -24.26 -0.67 0.48
CA ASP A 210 -24.29 -2.13 0.40
C ASP A 210 -25.02 -2.65 -0.86
N ASP A 211 -25.47 -1.75 -1.75
CA ASP A 211 -26.06 -2.12 -3.03
C ASP A 211 -24.97 -2.61 -4.01
N THR A 212 -24.58 -3.88 -3.79
CA THR A 212 -23.54 -4.56 -4.58
C THR A 212 -23.87 -4.57 -6.06
N GLU A 213 -25.12 -4.83 -6.44
CA GLU A 213 -25.53 -4.94 -7.84
C GLU A 213 -25.35 -3.59 -8.58
N PHE A 214 -25.81 -2.51 -7.99
CA PHE A 214 -25.65 -1.18 -8.57
C PHE A 214 -24.18 -0.78 -8.65
N ILE A 215 -23.40 -1.02 -7.60
CA ILE A 215 -22.00 -0.66 -7.55
C ILE A 215 -21.21 -1.49 -8.57
N GLU A 216 -21.44 -2.80 -8.67
CA GLU A 216 -20.79 -3.65 -9.67
C GLU A 216 -21.15 -3.25 -11.10
N LYS A 217 -22.39 -2.89 -11.37
CA LYS A 217 -22.80 -2.34 -12.67
C LYS A 217 -22.04 -1.06 -13.01
N LEU A 218 -21.82 -0.19 -12.01
CA LEU A 218 -21.07 1.05 -12.21
C LEU A 218 -19.58 0.80 -12.48
N ILE A 219 -18.93 -0.09 -11.71
CA ILE A 219 -17.51 -0.39 -11.87
C ILE A 219 -17.21 -1.17 -13.15
N ASN A 220 -18.16 -1.99 -13.64
CA ASN A 220 -18.00 -2.79 -14.84
C ASN A 220 -18.37 -2.05 -16.14
N LYS A 221 -18.98 -0.88 -16.05
CA LYS A 221 -19.42 -0.11 -17.22
C LYS A 221 -18.25 0.18 -18.19
N GLY A 222 -18.35 -0.37 -19.41
CA GLY A 222 -17.35 -0.18 -20.46
C GLY A 222 -16.04 -0.94 -20.25
N ARG A 223 -16.01 -1.96 -19.39
CA ARG A 223 -14.84 -2.81 -19.13
C ARG A 223 -15.00 -4.18 -19.81
N LYS A 224 -13.89 -4.76 -20.22
CA LYS A 224 -13.83 -6.12 -20.77
C LYS A 224 -13.81 -7.18 -19.63
N ASP A 225 -12.99 -6.93 -18.61
CA ASP A 225 -12.88 -7.81 -17.45
C ASP A 225 -14.02 -7.53 -16.49
N ARG A 226 -14.57 -8.59 -15.88
CA ARG A 226 -15.56 -8.47 -14.82
C ARG A 226 -14.88 -8.28 -13.46
N TRP A 227 -15.36 -7.29 -12.71
CA TRP A 227 -14.88 -6.90 -11.40
C TRP A 227 -15.96 -7.14 -10.36
N ILE A 228 -15.58 -7.78 -9.28
CA ILE A 228 -16.43 -8.09 -8.13
C ILE A 228 -16.11 -7.11 -7.01
N LEU A 229 -17.12 -6.50 -6.45
CA LEU A 229 -16.99 -5.58 -5.31
C LEU A 229 -16.45 -6.32 -4.09
N THR A 230 -15.42 -5.78 -3.46
CA THR A 230 -14.89 -6.30 -2.19
C THR A 230 -15.13 -5.35 -1.02
N LYS A 231 -15.20 -4.05 -1.28
CA LYS A 231 -15.47 -3.04 -0.25
C LYS A 231 -16.00 -1.75 -0.87
N CYS A 232 -16.97 -1.13 -0.20
CA CYS A 232 -17.41 0.24 -0.44
C CYS A 232 -17.37 1.03 0.87
N GLU A 233 -16.66 2.15 0.88
CA GLU A 233 -16.56 3.05 2.02
C GLU A 233 -17.09 4.42 1.61
N VAL A 234 -18.04 4.95 2.37
CA VAL A 234 -18.62 6.28 2.18
C VAL A 234 -18.27 7.15 3.37
N THR A 235 -17.69 8.31 3.14
CA THR A 235 -17.42 9.29 4.18
C THR A 235 -18.05 10.63 3.82
N TYR A 236 -18.49 11.35 4.83
CA TYR A 236 -19.09 12.68 4.68
C TYR A 236 -18.05 13.80 4.80
N ASP A 237 -16.89 13.48 5.29
CA ASP A 237 -15.70 14.33 5.23
C ASP A 237 -14.63 13.65 4.37
N GLY A 238 -14.50 14.08 3.12
CA GLY A 238 -13.50 13.50 2.22
C GLY A 238 -12.06 13.66 2.68
N ARG A 239 -11.77 14.53 3.64
CA ARG A 239 -10.46 14.62 4.28
C ARG A 239 -10.11 13.33 5.00
N GLU A 240 -11.08 12.64 5.57
CA GLU A 240 -10.82 11.35 6.23
C GLU A 240 -10.33 10.27 5.27
N LEU A 241 -10.80 10.28 4.01
CA LEU A 241 -10.41 9.29 3.02
C LEU A 241 -9.16 9.69 2.21
N PHE A 242 -9.06 10.95 1.78
CA PHE A 242 -8.11 11.31 0.73
C PHE A 242 -6.98 12.23 1.19
N GLY A 243 -7.05 12.77 2.40
CA GLY A 243 -6.03 13.67 2.93
C GLY A 243 -6.08 15.08 2.33
N SER A 244 -5.11 15.90 2.69
CA SER A 244 -5.07 17.33 2.37
C SER A 244 -4.67 17.67 0.92
N ASP A 245 -4.30 16.68 0.10
CA ASP A 245 -3.94 16.94 -1.30
C ASP A 245 -5.17 17.23 -2.19
N ILE A 246 -6.35 16.96 -1.66
CA ILE A 246 -7.58 17.43 -2.22
C ILE A 246 -7.88 18.70 -1.44
N ASP A 247 -7.62 19.85 -2.04
CA ASP A 247 -8.05 21.16 -1.49
C ASP A 247 -9.58 21.17 -1.51
N THR A 248 -10.10 20.69 -0.42
CA THR A 248 -11.50 20.56 -0.18
C THR A 248 -11.92 21.81 0.54
N GLY A 249 -12.33 22.80 -0.21
CA GLY A 249 -12.94 23.99 0.38
C GLY A 249 -14.02 23.63 1.40
N GLU A 250 -14.31 24.50 2.33
CA GLU A 250 -15.41 24.33 3.29
C GLU A 250 -16.66 23.79 2.58
N GLY A 251 -17.19 22.64 3.04
CA GLY A 251 -18.37 22.01 2.48
C GLY A 251 -18.12 20.82 1.56
N MET A 252 -17.11 20.01 1.83
CA MET A 252 -16.96 18.74 1.13
C MET A 252 -18.14 17.82 1.34
N GLY A 253 -18.76 17.57 0.21
CA GLY A 253 -19.69 16.49 0.09
C GLY A 253 -19.05 15.10 0.24
N VAL A 254 -19.87 14.10 0.01
CA VAL A 254 -19.56 12.68 0.09
C VAL A 254 -18.30 12.32 -0.71
N ALA A 255 -17.42 11.56 -0.09
CA ALA A 255 -16.33 10.88 -0.74
C ALA A 255 -16.53 9.36 -0.63
N ILE A 256 -16.29 8.65 -1.72
CA ILE A 256 -16.53 7.21 -1.84
C ILE A 256 -15.23 6.53 -2.26
N LEU A 257 -14.90 5.45 -1.57
CA LEU A 257 -13.80 4.55 -1.90
C LEU A 257 -14.36 3.16 -2.18
N ILE A 258 -14.21 2.70 -3.41
CA ILE A 258 -14.59 1.36 -3.83
C ILE A 258 -13.33 0.55 -4.06
N ARG A 259 -13.35 -0.71 -3.59
CA ARG A 259 -12.34 -1.73 -3.92
C ARG A 259 -13.03 -2.90 -4.59
N ALA A 260 -12.37 -3.44 -5.61
CA ALA A 260 -12.87 -4.58 -6.36
C ALA A 260 -11.71 -5.50 -6.77
N ARG A 261 -12.03 -6.75 -7.08
CA ARG A 261 -11.12 -7.73 -7.65
C ARG A 261 -11.64 -8.26 -8.98
N LYS A 262 -10.77 -8.77 -9.84
CA LYS A 262 -11.23 -9.52 -11.01
C LYS A 262 -11.98 -10.77 -10.58
N GLU A 263 -12.99 -11.18 -11.34
CA GLU A 263 -13.76 -12.39 -11.05
C GLU A 263 -12.88 -13.64 -11.05
N ASP A 264 -11.95 -13.72 -11.98
CA ASP A 264 -11.05 -14.86 -12.19
C ASP A 264 -9.67 -14.72 -11.49
N TRP A 265 -9.57 -13.90 -10.47
CA TRP A 265 -8.33 -13.58 -9.78
C TRP A 265 -7.57 -14.75 -9.15
N MET A 266 -8.26 -15.87 -8.90
CA MET A 266 -7.66 -17.09 -8.33
C MET A 266 -7.07 -18.03 -9.38
N ARG A 267 -7.38 -17.85 -10.68
CA ARG A 267 -6.89 -18.67 -11.78
C ARG A 267 -5.44 -18.39 -12.16
#